data_b47832b7fa3b1cb098ae946611fb8eff
#
_entry.id   b47832b7fa3b1cb098ae946611fb8eff
#
_cell.length_a   1.000
_cell.length_b   1.000
_cell.length_c   1.000
_cell.angle_alpha   90.00
_cell.angle_beta   90.00
_cell.angle_gamma   90.00
#
_symmetry.space_group_name_H-M   'P 1'
#
loop_
_entity.id
_entity.type
_entity.pdbx_description
1 polymer ?
#
loop_
_entity_poly.entity_id
_entity_poly.type
_entity_poly.pdbx_seq_one_letter_code
_entity_poly.pdbx_strand_id
1 'polypeptide(L)'
;MRSLLLIDDDAGIRMTLRDFLTEEGFVVHTARDGQHALHLLEKLDPPDLILLDYKMPIMDGKQFLGALRSMPKLQGIPVVILSAATREWSGAHLEVEEVLSKPVDLEVLRTTVNRIFAERL
;
A
#
# COMPACT_ATOMS: atom_id res chain seq x y z
N MET A 1 -2.68 -0.89 -18.03
CA MET A 1 -2.35 0.13 -17.02
C MET A 1 -2.25 -0.50 -15.65
N ARG A 2 -1.16 -0.24 -14.93
CA ARG A 2 -0.98 -0.79 -13.58
C ARG A 2 -1.89 -0.08 -12.59
N SER A 3 -2.43 -0.82 -11.65
CA SER A 3 -3.31 -0.28 -10.61
C SER A 3 -2.69 -0.40 -9.22
N LEU A 4 -2.96 0.60 -8.40
CA LEU A 4 -2.46 0.69 -7.04
C LEU A 4 -3.64 0.89 -6.09
N LEU A 5 -3.55 0.31 -4.90
CA LEU A 5 -4.44 0.62 -3.79
C LEU A 5 -3.62 1.32 -2.72
N LEU A 6 -3.99 2.56 -2.41
CA LEU A 6 -3.30 3.39 -1.42
C LEU A 6 -4.17 3.47 -0.16
N ILE A 7 -3.64 3.02 0.96
CA ILE A 7 -4.35 2.98 2.23
C ILE A 7 -3.64 3.89 3.22
N ASP A 8 -4.27 5.00 3.58
CA ASP A 8 -3.73 5.96 4.54
C ASP A 8 -4.89 6.72 5.17
N ASP A 9 -4.87 6.86 6.49
CA ASP A 9 -5.94 7.55 7.22
C ASP A 9 -5.84 9.06 7.15
N ASP A 10 -4.69 9.60 6.78
CA ASP A 10 -4.50 11.04 6.59
C ASP A 10 -4.95 11.45 5.20
N ALA A 11 -6.03 12.24 5.12
CA ALA A 11 -6.60 12.65 3.85
C ALA A 11 -5.65 13.49 3.01
N GLY A 12 -4.86 14.37 3.62
CA GLY A 12 -3.90 15.20 2.91
C GLY A 12 -2.79 14.37 2.27
N ILE A 13 -2.21 13.45 3.02
CA ILE A 13 -1.18 12.55 2.52
C ILE A 13 -1.76 11.66 1.42
N ARG A 14 -2.93 11.10 1.66
CA ARG A 14 -3.61 10.22 0.69
C ARG A 14 -3.83 10.93 -0.64
N MET A 15 -4.32 12.16 -0.61
CA MET A 15 -4.58 12.93 -1.82
C MET A 15 -3.29 13.30 -2.54
N THR A 16 -2.26 13.70 -1.81
CA THR A 16 -0.96 14.05 -2.39
C THR A 16 -0.34 12.87 -3.11
N LEU A 17 -0.32 11.72 -2.47
CA LEU A 17 0.25 10.51 -3.08
C LEU A 17 -0.57 10.01 -4.26
N ARG A 18 -1.91 10.07 -4.14
CA ARG A 18 -2.79 9.70 -5.24
C ARG A 18 -2.53 10.55 -6.47
N ASP A 19 -2.45 11.87 -6.30
CA ASP A 19 -2.24 12.79 -7.41
C ASP A 19 -0.87 12.56 -8.07
N PHE A 20 0.16 12.37 -7.25
CA PHE A 20 1.49 12.09 -7.76
C PHE A 20 1.51 10.79 -8.59
N LEU A 21 0.96 9.72 -8.06
CA LEU A 21 0.96 8.42 -8.76
C LEU A 21 0.06 8.42 -9.99
N THR A 22 -1.04 9.14 -9.94
CA THR A 22 -1.90 9.30 -11.11
C THR A 22 -1.17 10.01 -12.24
N GLU A 23 -0.41 11.04 -11.92
CA GLU A 23 0.42 11.75 -12.91
C GLU A 23 1.52 10.85 -13.50
N GLU A 24 1.97 9.86 -12.73
CA GLU A 24 2.95 8.88 -13.22
C GLU A 24 2.33 7.81 -14.13
N GLY A 25 1.02 7.85 -14.35
CA GLY A 25 0.35 6.96 -15.27
C GLY A 25 -0.33 5.75 -14.63
N PHE A 26 -0.41 5.69 -13.31
CA PHE A 26 -1.07 4.58 -12.63
C PHE A 26 -2.54 4.87 -12.38
N VAL A 27 -3.34 3.81 -12.30
CA VAL A 27 -4.71 3.89 -11.81
C VAL A 27 -4.65 3.71 -10.29
N VAL A 28 -5.09 4.72 -9.55
CA VAL A 28 -4.96 4.73 -8.09
C VAL A 28 -6.33 4.69 -7.43
N HIS A 29 -6.56 3.64 -6.65
CA HIS A 29 -7.72 3.56 -5.75
C HIS A 29 -7.24 3.91 -4.35
N THR A 30 -8.09 4.52 -3.55
CA THR A 30 -7.72 4.96 -2.21
C THR A 30 -8.68 4.40 -1.17
N ALA A 31 -8.15 4.12 0.02
CA ALA A 31 -8.94 3.73 1.17
C ALA A 31 -8.43 4.50 2.39
N ARG A 32 -9.35 4.86 3.29
CA ARG A 32 -9.03 5.65 4.49
C ARG A 32 -8.52 4.80 5.66
N ASP A 33 -8.76 3.50 5.63
CA ASP A 33 -8.29 2.57 6.66
C ASP A 33 -8.31 1.14 6.13
N GLY A 34 -7.84 0.20 6.93
CA GLY A 34 -7.76 -1.20 6.51
C GLY A 34 -9.12 -1.85 6.26
N GLN A 35 -10.12 -1.49 7.04
CA GLN A 35 -11.46 -2.04 6.90
C GLN A 35 -12.10 -1.59 5.58
N HIS A 36 -11.97 -0.29 5.26
CA HIS A 36 -12.40 0.26 3.99
C HIS A 36 -11.68 -0.42 2.82
N ALA A 37 -10.38 -0.63 2.97
CA ALA A 37 -9.58 -1.31 1.95
C ALA A 37 -10.06 -2.74 1.68
N LEU A 38 -10.33 -3.52 2.72
CA LEU A 38 -10.84 -4.87 2.56
C LEU A 38 -12.19 -4.88 1.85
N HIS A 39 -13.04 -3.91 2.17
CA HIS A 39 -14.33 -3.75 1.52
C HIS A 39 -14.18 -3.45 0.02
N LEU A 40 -13.25 -2.57 -0.33
CA LEU A 40 -12.95 -2.28 -1.74
C LEU A 40 -12.40 -3.49 -2.48
N LEU A 41 -11.54 -4.26 -1.83
CA LEU A 41 -10.93 -5.44 -2.44
C LEU A 41 -11.93 -6.54 -2.77
N GLU A 42 -13.09 -6.56 -2.12
CA GLU A 42 -14.17 -7.47 -2.46
C GLU A 42 -14.83 -7.10 -3.78
N LYS A 43 -14.79 -5.83 -4.18
CA LYS A 43 -15.51 -5.30 -5.33
C LYS A 43 -14.63 -5.00 -6.53
N LEU A 44 -13.35 -4.74 -6.31
CA LEU A 44 -12.42 -4.38 -7.35
C LEU A 44 -11.64 -5.60 -7.83
N ASP A 45 -11.17 -5.52 -9.07
CA ASP A 45 -10.14 -6.46 -9.51
C ASP A 45 -8.90 -6.27 -8.64
N PRO A 46 -8.14 -7.33 -8.35
CA PRO A 46 -6.96 -7.19 -7.51
C PRO A 46 -6.00 -6.12 -8.04
N PRO A 47 -5.55 -5.19 -7.17
CA PRO A 47 -4.57 -4.21 -7.59
C PRO A 47 -3.22 -4.87 -7.83
N ASP A 48 -2.37 -4.18 -8.59
CA ASP A 48 -1.02 -4.67 -8.88
C ASP A 48 -0.04 -4.42 -7.74
N LEU A 49 -0.35 -3.45 -6.87
CA LEU A 49 0.46 -3.09 -5.73
C LEU A 49 -0.39 -2.43 -4.66
N ILE A 50 -0.06 -2.65 -3.40
CA ILE A 50 -0.71 -1.98 -2.27
C ILE A 50 0.33 -1.12 -1.54
N LEU A 51 0.00 0.15 -1.34
CA LEU A 51 0.75 1.06 -0.48
C LEU A 51 -0.03 1.18 0.82
N LEU A 52 0.58 0.79 1.93
CA LEU A 52 -0.12 0.59 3.19
C LEU A 52 0.52 1.40 4.31
N ASP A 53 -0.24 2.37 4.85
CA ASP A 53 0.16 3.05 6.07
C ASP A 53 0.12 2.05 7.23
N TYR A 54 1.20 1.98 8.01
CA TYR A 54 1.29 1.02 9.08
C TYR A 54 0.37 1.37 10.25
N LYS A 55 0.36 2.63 10.65
CA LYS A 55 -0.35 3.06 11.86
C LYS A 55 -1.67 3.74 11.50
N MET A 56 -2.75 3.00 11.65
CA MET A 56 -4.09 3.46 11.32
C MET A 56 -5.06 3.10 12.45
N PRO A 57 -6.15 3.88 12.63
CA PRO A 57 -7.20 3.51 13.57
C PRO A 57 -7.98 2.29 13.07
N ILE A 58 -8.72 1.66 13.94
CA ILE A 58 -9.63 0.54 13.67
C ILE A 58 -8.86 -0.75 13.34
N MET A 59 -8.07 -0.72 12.29
CA MET A 59 -7.28 -1.86 11.84
C MET A 59 -5.92 -1.34 11.38
N ASP A 60 -4.85 -1.68 12.10
CA ASP A 60 -3.50 -1.26 11.73
C ASP A 60 -2.96 -2.04 10.53
N GLY A 61 -1.79 -1.63 10.05
CA GLY A 61 -1.18 -2.25 8.88
C GLY A 61 -0.90 -3.74 9.06
N LYS A 62 -0.52 -4.15 10.26
CA LYS A 62 -0.23 -5.56 10.57
C LYS A 62 -1.51 -6.40 10.51
N GLN A 63 -2.58 -5.90 11.09
CA GLN A 63 -3.88 -6.59 11.07
C GLN A 63 -4.42 -6.68 9.65
N PHE A 64 -4.33 -5.59 8.89
CA PHE A 64 -4.74 -5.58 7.48
C PHE A 64 -3.95 -6.60 6.68
N LEU A 65 -2.63 -6.62 6.84
CA LEU A 65 -1.76 -7.52 6.10
C LEU A 65 -2.08 -8.99 6.41
N GLY A 66 -2.36 -9.30 7.67
CA GLY A 66 -2.80 -10.64 8.05
C GLY A 66 -4.09 -11.05 7.34
N ALA A 67 -5.06 -10.14 7.29
CA ALA A 67 -6.32 -10.39 6.60
C ALA A 67 -6.10 -10.57 5.09
N LEU A 68 -5.27 -9.72 4.48
CA LEU A 68 -4.94 -9.79 3.07
C LEU A 68 -4.32 -11.14 2.71
N ARG A 69 -3.37 -11.59 3.50
CA ARG A 69 -2.64 -12.85 3.24
C ARG A 69 -3.49 -14.10 3.46
N SER A 70 -4.64 -13.96 4.12
CA SER A 70 -5.59 -15.07 4.28
C SER A 70 -6.51 -15.22 3.07
N MET A 71 -6.51 -14.27 2.14
CA MET A 71 -7.36 -14.31 0.94
C MET A 71 -6.57 -14.86 -0.24
N PRO A 72 -6.94 -16.04 -0.78
CA PRO A 72 -6.15 -16.67 -1.84
C PRO A 72 -5.90 -15.81 -3.07
N LYS A 73 -6.89 -15.01 -3.48
CA LYS A 73 -6.77 -14.15 -4.65
C LYS A 73 -5.78 -13.01 -4.47
N LEU A 74 -5.45 -12.68 -3.23
CA LEU A 74 -4.70 -11.47 -2.89
C LEU A 74 -3.32 -11.77 -2.30
N GLN A 75 -2.98 -13.03 -2.13
CA GLN A 75 -1.73 -13.44 -1.47
C GLN A 75 -0.48 -12.98 -2.21
N GLY A 76 -0.54 -12.92 -3.53
CA GLY A 76 0.63 -12.59 -4.35
C GLY A 76 0.82 -11.10 -4.60
N ILE A 77 -0.05 -10.24 -4.09
CA ILE A 77 0.05 -8.80 -4.34
C ILE A 77 1.19 -8.23 -3.51
N PRO A 78 2.13 -7.51 -4.14
CA PRO A 78 3.21 -6.87 -3.39
C PRO A 78 2.68 -5.72 -2.53
N VAL A 79 3.25 -5.57 -1.34
CA VAL A 79 2.86 -4.54 -0.38
C VAL A 79 4.08 -3.71 -0.01
N VAL A 80 3.94 -2.39 -0.06
CA VAL A 80 4.93 -1.44 0.43
C VAL A 80 4.34 -0.78 1.67
N ILE A 81 5.04 -0.86 2.79
CA ILE A 81 4.62 -0.25 4.05
C ILE A 81 5.13 1.19 4.11
N LEU A 82 4.28 2.10 4.55
CA LEU A 82 4.65 3.48 4.85
C LEU A 82 4.59 3.65 6.36
N SER A 83 5.69 4.02 6.99
CA SER A 83 5.78 4.09 8.45
C SER A 83 6.51 5.33 8.93
N ALA A 84 5.99 5.97 9.97
CA ALA A 84 6.65 7.14 10.59
C ALA A 84 7.96 6.74 11.27
N ALA A 85 8.05 5.49 11.74
CA ALA A 85 9.29 4.93 12.29
C ALA A 85 9.46 3.51 11.78
N THR A 86 10.57 3.25 11.11
CA THR A 86 10.85 1.91 10.58
C THR A 86 10.92 0.86 11.67
N ARG A 87 11.22 1.28 12.91
CA ARG A 87 11.23 0.39 14.08
C ARG A 87 9.86 -0.12 14.49
N GLU A 88 8.80 0.57 14.10
CA GLU A 88 7.43 0.13 14.40
C GLU A 88 7.09 -1.15 13.66
N TRP A 89 7.74 -1.37 12.54
CA TRP A 89 7.53 -2.57 11.76
C TRP A 89 8.36 -3.71 12.33
N SER A 90 7.69 -4.58 13.06
CA SER A 90 8.32 -5.79 13.64
C SER A 90 7.80 -7.06 12.98
N GLY A 91 7.16 -6.94 11.84
CA GLY A 91 6.50 -8.04 11.16
C GLY A 91 7.43 -8.88 10.30
N ALA A 92 8.58 -9.28 10.83
CA ALA A 92 9.54 -10.08 10.09
C ALA A 92 8.96 -11.39 9.53
N HIS A 93 7.86 -11.84 10.10
CA HIS A 93 7.14 -13.04 9.67
C HIS A 93 6.08 -12.77 8.59
N LEU A 94 5.85 -11.49 8.24
CA LEU A 94 4.92 -11.10 7.19
C LEU A 94 5.72 -10.52 6.04
N GLU A 95 5.50 -11.06 4.85
CA GLU A 95 6.23 -10.63 3.67
C GLU A 95 5.73 -9.31 3.14
N VAL A 96 6.62 -8.32 3.05
CA VAL A 96 6.39 -7.06 2.35
C VAL A 96 7.56 -6.80 1.43
N GLU A 97 7.32 -6.05 0.35
CA GLU A 97 8.36 -5.75 -0.63
C GLU A 97 9.32 -4.68 -0.14
N GLU A 98 8.82 -3.71 0.61
CA GLU A 98 9.63 -2.59 1.05
C GLU A 98 8.92 -1.85 2.19
N VAL A 99 9.71 -1.16 3.00
CA VAL A 99 9.21 -0.25 4.04
C VAL A 99 9.80 1.13 3.78
N LEU A 100 8.96 2.13 3.56
CA LEU A 100 9.39 3.50 3.32
C LEU A 100 9.07 4.35 4.54
N SER A 101 10.01 5.22 4.90
CA SER A 101 9.85 6.14 6.03
C SER A 101 8.95 7.31 5.68
N LYS A 102 8.16 7.77 6.64
CA LYS A 102 7.41 9.03 6.53
C LYS A 102 8.25 10.17 7.11
N PRO A 103 8.19 11.37 6.55
CA PRO A 103 7.41 11.74 5.36
C PRO A 103 7.96 11.06 4.10
N VAL A 104 7.06 10.61 3.23
CA VAL A 104 7.44 9.85 2.04
C VAL A 104 8.10 10.78 1.02
N ASP A 105 9.31 10.44 0.60
CA ASP A 105 9.99 11.12 -0.49
C ASP A 105 9.40 10.61 -1.81
N LEU A 106 8.87 11.52 -2.62
CA LEU A 106 8.18 11.15 -3.86
C LEU A 106 9.08 10.47 -4.88
N GLU A 107 10.35 10.87 -4.95
CA GLU A 107 11.31 10.22 -5.85
C GLU A 107 11.64 8.81 -5.39
N VAL A 108 11.78 8.60 -4.09
CA VAL A 108 11.98 7.26 -3.53
C VAL A 108 10.76 6.39 -3.80
N LEU A 109 9.57 6.95 -3.63
CA LEU A 109 8.33 6.23 -3.92
C LEU A 109 8.25 5.83 -5.39
N ARG A 110 8.53 6.77 -6.30
CA ARG A 110 8.54 6.49 -7.74
C ARG A 110 9.50 5.36 -8.08
N THR A 111 10.73 5.46 -7.59
CA THR A 111 11.76 4.46 -7.84
C THR A 111 11.35 3.09 -7.31
N THR A 112 10.80 3.05 -6.10
CA THR A 112 10.37 1.81 -5.47
C THR A 112 9.24 1.13 -6.26
N VAL A 113 8.22 1.90 -6.63
CA VAL A 113 7.09 1.38 -7.40
C VAL A 113 7.55 0.86 -8.76
N ASN A 114 8.36 1.63 -9.47
CA ASN A 114 8.83 1.22 -10.78
C ASN A 114 9.72 -0.02 -10.71
N ARG A 115 10.56 -0.13 -9.68
CA ARG A 115 11.39 -1.31 -9.47
C ARG A 115 10.55 -2.56 -9.26
N ILE A 116 9.55 -2.47 -8.41
CA ILE A 116 8.67 -3.60 -8.11
C ILE A 116 7.94 -4.07 -9.38
N PHE A 117 7.41 -3.12 -10.15
CA PHE A 117 6.71 -3.48 -11.39
C PHE A 117 7.66 -4.05 -12.45
N ALA A 118 8.89 -3.56 -12.52
CA ALA A 118 9.88 -4.11 -13.44
C ALA A 118 10.24 -5.57 -13.10
N GLU A 119 10.34 -5.89 -11.83
CA GLU A 119 10.65 -7.24 -11.35
C GLU A 119 9.50 -8.23 -11.57
N ARG A 120 8.30 -7.74 -11.83
CA ARG A 120 7.09 -8.57 -11.97
C ARG A 120 6.52 -8.59 -13.38
N LEU A 121 7.35 -8.35 -14.35
CA LEU A 121 6.95 -8.46 -15.77
C LEU A 121 6.77 -9.92 -16.18
#